data_e21bb5d31ff12071879efefa60a6e749
#
_entry.id   e21bb5d31ff12071879efefa60a6e749
#
_cell.length_a   1.000
_cell.length_b   1.000
_cell.length_c   1.000
_cell.angle_alpha   90.00
_cell.angle_beta   90.00
_cell.angle_gamma   90.00
#
_symmetry.space_group_name_H-M   'P 1'
#
loop_
_entity.id
_entity.type
_entity.pdbx_description
1 polymer ?
#
loop_
_entity_poly.entity_id
_entity_poly.type
_entity_poly.pdbx_seq_one_letter_code
_entity_poly.pdbx_strand_id
1 'polypeptide(L)'
;LYFNKYKIKCSIGKRGITIKKLEGDNKTPAGVFKFKSLMYRQDRIPKIKSRLKKIIIKKNMGWCDDSNSKHYNKLIKFPFNFRAEKLWLNKNIYDVIIVINFNMKPIIKKRGSAIFLHIAKKNYMSTRGCIAISKKNMKLLISKIDIKTKLKIY
;
A
#
# COMPACT_ATOMS: atom_id res chain seq x y z
N LEU A 1 12.91 -2.24 7.33
CA LEU A 1 12.26 -0.97 7.62
C LEU A 1 12.62 -0.52 9.03
N TYR A 2 13.07 0.72 9.17
CA TYR A 2 13.36 1.33 10.46
C TYR A 2 12.27 2.34 10.81
N PHE A 3 11.84 2.35 12.07
CA PHE A 3 10.89 3.30 12.60
C PHE A 3 11.30 3.68 14.03
N ASN A 4 11.78 4.91 14.25
CA ASN A 4 12.42 5.34 15.48
C ASN A 4 13.50 4.30 15.90
N LYS A 5 13.42 3.76 17.13
CA LYS A 5 14.30 2.72 17.66
C LYS A 5 13.99 1.29 17.16
N TYR A 6 12.91 1.11 16.39
CA TYR A 6 12.47 -0.22 15.98
C TYR A 6 13.06 -0.61 14.63
N LYS A 7 13.72 -1.76 14.56
CA LYS A 7 14.09 -2.46 13.32
C LYS A 7 12.97 -3.46 13.00
N ILE A 8 12.28 -3.24 11.90
CA ILE A 8 11.10 -4.02 11.49
C ILE A 8 11.45 -4.84 10.26
N LYS A 9 11.33 -6.18 10.35
CA LYS A 9 11.42 -7.07 9.19
C LYS A 9 10.30 -6.73 8.20
N CYS A 10 10.63 -6.62 6.90
CA CYS A 10 9.65 -6.31 5.85
C CYS A 10 9.96 -7.10 4.57
N SER A 11 8.93 -7.29 3.76
CA SER A 11 9.06 -7.71 2.36
C SER A 11 8.98 -6.50 1.46
N ILE A 12 9.66 -6.58 0.32
CA ILE A 12 9.65 -5.59 -0.76
C ILE A 12 9.35 -6.28 -2.10
N GLY A 13 9.35 -5.53 -3.18
CA GLY A 13 9.18 -6.05 -4.53
C GLY A 13 10.15 -7.17 -4.87
N LYS A 14 9.67 -8.22 -5.56
CA LYS A 14 10.48 -9.42 -5.92
C LYS A 14 11.79 -9.05 -6.63
N ARG A 15 11.83 -7.95 -7.38
CA ARG A 15 13.00 -7.49 -8.14
C ARG A 15 13.75 -6.33 -7.45
N GLY A 16 13.59 -6.18 -6.12
CA GLY A 16 14.31 -5.19 -5.32
C GLY A 16 13.72 -3.78 -5.38
N ILE A 17 14.58 -2.79 -5.20
CA ILE A 17 14.25 -1.36 -5.13
C ILE A 17 14.73 -0.67 -6.41
N THR A 18 14.07 0.42 -6.83
CA THR A 18 14.42 1.17 -8.04
C THR A 18 14.07 2.66 -7.94
N ILE A 19 14.92 3.51 -8.51
CA ILE A 19 14.61 4.94 -8.74
C ILE A 19 13.76 5.15 -10.00
N LYS A 20 13.84 4.21 -10.97
CA LYS A 20 13.09 4.26 -12.25
C LYS A 20 11.93 3.24 -12.23
N LYS A 21 10.92 3.51 -11.40
CA LYS A 21 9.74 2.64 -11.26
C LYS A 21 8.90 2.64 -12.54
N LEU A 22 8.53 1.43 -12.99
CA LEU A 22 7.57 1.21 -14.09
C LEU A 22 6.41 0.34 -13.60
N GLU A 23 5.26 0.46 -14.28
CA GLU A 23 4.11 -0.41 -14.00
C GLU A 23 4.46 -1.87 -14.30
N GLY A 24 4.13 -2.77 -13.36
CA GLY A 24 4.38 -4.21 -13.54
C GLY A 24 5.83 -4.68 -13.37
N ASP A 25 6.80 -3.81 -13.05
CA ASP A 25 8.22 -4.17 -12.92
C ASP A 25 8.57 -5.02 -11.68
N ASN A 26 7.63 -5.24 -10.77
CA ASN A 26 7.81 -5.95 -9.50
C ASN A 26 8.89 -5.36 -8.57
N LYS A 27 9.21 -4.07 -8.71
CA LYS A 27 10.17 -3.36 -7.87
C LYS A 27 9.47 -2.38 -6.93
N THR A 28 10.05 -2.13 -5.77
CA THR A 28 9.63 -1.10 -4.83
C THR A 28 10.29 0.23 -5.22
N PRO A 29 9.54 1.35 -5.30
CA PRO A 29 10.15 2.63 -5.65
C PRO A 29 11.06 3.14 -4.53
N ALA A 30 12.26 3.62 -4.90
CA ALA A 30 13.12 4.41 -4.02
C ALA A 30 12.62 5.85 -3.95
N GLY A 31 12.87 6.54 -2.83
CA GLY A 31 12.53 7.93 -2.63
C GLY A 31 11.99 8.24 -1.24
N VAL A 32 11.50 9.46 -1.07
CA VAL A 32 10.88 9.93 0.18
C VAL A 32 9.39 10.14 -0.04
N PHE A 33 8.58 9.41 0.69
CA PHE A 33 7.13 9.37 0.56
C PHE A 33 6.45 9.78 1.87
N LYS A 34 5.14 10.08 1.79
CA LYS A 34 4.26 10.29 2.94
C LYS A 34 3.16 9.24 2.96
N PHE A 35 2.64 8.98 4.14
CA PHE A 35 1.43 8.18 4.30
C PHE A 35 0.20 9.06 4.02
N LYS A 36 -0.71 8.59 3.15
CA LYS A 36 -1.88 9.36 2.71
C LYS A 36 -3.14 9.00 3.48
N SER A 37 -3.41 7.71 3.59
CA SER A 37 -4.61 7.18 4.25
C SER A 37 -4.38 5.76 4.73
N LEU A 38 -5.24 5.33 5.64
CA LEU A 38 -5.32 3.97 6.14
C LEU A 38 -6.63 3.37 5.65
N MET A 39 -6.55 2.22 4.95
CA MET A 39 -7.72 1.45 4.56
C MET A 39 -7.76 0.15 5.36
N TYR A 40 -8.94 -0.31 5.78
CA TYR A 40 -9.03 -1.51 6.62
C TYR A 40 -10.35 -2.26 6.47
N ARG A 41 -10.32 -3.54 6.77
CA ARG A 41 -11.45 -4.47 6.85
C ARG A 41 -12.13 -4.33 8.21
N GLN A 42 -13.23 -3.59 8.28
CA GLN A 42 -13.94 -3.36 9.56
C GLN A 42 -14.55 -4.64 10.13
N ASP A 43 -14.93 -5.58 9.28
CA ASP A 43 -15.42 -6.90 9.66
C ASP A 43 -14.37 -7.78 10.37
N ARG A 44 -13.07 -7.51 10.15
CA ARG A 44 -11.94 -8.23 10.77
C ARG A 44 -11.22 -7.42 11.85
N ILE A 45 -11.36 -6.11 11.78
CA ILE A 45 -10.74 -5.15 12.70
C ILE A 45 -11.79 -4.09 13.07
N PRO A 46 -12.70 -4.38 14.01
CA PRO A 46 -13.84 -3.52 14.34
C PRO A 46 -13.44 -2.10 14.76
N LYS A 47 -12.34 -1.98 15.52
CA LYS A 47 -11.81 -0.68 16.00
C LYS A 47 -10.34 -0.53 15.63
N ILE A 48 -10.00 0.52 14.88
CA ILE A 48 -8.63 0.88 14.55
C ILE A 48 -8.35 2.32 14.95
N LYS A 49 -7.32 2.54 15.80
CA LYS A 49 -6.86 3.88 16.19
C LYS A 49 -5.74 4.31 15.23
N SER A 50 -5.90 5.44 14.55
CA SER A 50 -4.89 6.02 13.67
C SER A 50 -5.12 7.51 13.51
N ARG A 51 -4.04 8.29 13.34
CA ARG A 51 -4.08 9.71 12.97
C ARG A 51 -4.23 9.92 11.45
N LEU A 52 -4.11 8.87 10.65
CA LEU A 52 -4.38 8.92 9.21
C LEU A 52 -5.89 8.91 8.94
N LYS A 53 -6.31 9.51 7.82
CA LYS A 53 -7.68 9.38 7.31
C LYS A 53 -8.01 7.89 7.13
N LYS A 54 -9.06 7.43 7.80
CA LYS A 54 -9.53 6.04 7.76
C LYS A 54 -10.54 5.82 6.65
N ILE A 55 -10.41 4.72 5.91
CA ILE A 55 -11.32 4.29 4.85
C ILE A 55 -11.66 2.81 5.09
N ILE A 56 -12.93 2.49 5.19
CA ILE A 56 -13.39 1.10 5.32
C ILE A 56 -13.34 0.45 3.94
N ILE A 57 -12.65 -0.69 3.83
CA ILE A 57 -12.65 -1.49 2.61
C ILE A 57 -14.00 -2.19 2.47
N LYS A 58 -14.67 -1.99 1.33
CA LYS A 58 -15.93 -2.66 0.97
C LYS A 58 -15.68 -3.70 -0.12
N LYS A 59 -16.61 -4.68 -0.25
CA LYS A 59 -16.50 -5.80 -1.21
C LYS A 59 -16.25 -5.35 -2.66
N ASN A 60 -16.82 -4.23 -3.05
CA ASN A 60 -16.73 -3.68 -4.40
C ASN A 60 -15.58 -2.66 -4.60
N MET A 61 -14.61 -2.58 -3.70
CA MET A 61 -13.49 -1.63 -3.84
C MET A 61 -12.29 -2.26 -4.54
N GLY A 62 -11.65 -1.48 -5.42
CA GLY A 62 -10.41 -1.80 -6.10
C GLY A 62 -9.50 -0.60 -6.25
N TRP A 63 -8.29 -0.86 -6.72
CA TRP A 63 -7.33 0.18 -7.08
C TRP A 63 -6.91 0.01 -8.53
N CYS A 64 -7.16 1.02 -9.38
CA CYS A 64 -6.87 0.93 -10.80
C CYS A 64 -5.35 0.94 -11.05
N ASP A 65 -4.87 -0.12 -11.70
CA ASP A 65 -3.48 -0.31 -12.13
C ASP A 65 -3.35 -0.36 -13.66
N ASP A 66 -4.42 0.00 -14.39
CA ASP A 66 -4.43 0.07 -15.84
C ASP A 66 -4.00 1.46 -16.33
N SER A 67 -2.85 1.54 -16.98
CA SER A 67 -2.29 2.80 -17.49
C SER A 67 -3.14 3.46 -18.58
N ASN A 68 -4.07 2.74 -19.23
CA ASN A 68 -4.96 3.31 -20.24
C ASN A 68 -6.15 4.06 -19.61
N SER A 69 -6.48 3.75 -18.36
CA SER A 69 -7.60 4.36 -17.67
C SER A 69 -7.30 5.80 -17.20
N LYS A 70 -8.30 6.68 -17.26
CA LYS A 70 -8.29 8.00 -16.58
C LYS A 70 -8.28 7.88 -15.05
N HIS A 71 -8.60 6.70 -14.54
CA HIS A 71 -8.58 6.38 -13.11
C HIS A 71 -7.27 5.69 -12.66
N TYR A 72 -6.25 5.64 -13.52
CA TYR A 72 -4.96 5.06 -13.16
C TYR A 72 -4.44 5.58 -11.82
N ASN A 73 -3.95 4.67 -10.98
CA ASN A 73 -3.46 4.92 -9.63
C ASN A 73 -4.49 5.60 -8.68
N LYS A 74 -5.77 5.27 -8.86
CA LYS A 74 -6.86 5.77 -8.00
C LYS A 74 -7.71 4.63 -7.44
N LEU A 75 -8.34 4.90 -6.31
CA LEU A 75 -9.39 4.04 -5.75
C LEU A 75 -10.60 4.04 -6.69
N ILE A 76 -11.13 2.86 -6.97
CA ILE A 76 -12.33 2.64 -7.82
C ILE A 76 -13.33 1.74 -7.11
N LYS A 77 -14.52 1.63 -7.69
CA LYS A 77 -15.54 0.65 -7.31
C LYS A 77 -15.86 -0.25 -8.50
N PHE A 78 -16.06 -1.52 -8.24
CA PHE A 78 -16.59 -2.47 -9.23
C PHE A 78 -18.12 -2.37 -9.32
N PRO A 79 -18.75 -2.62 -10.52
CA PRO A 79 -18.09 -3.02 -11.77
C PRO A 79 -17.20 -1.92 -12.35
N PHE A 80 -16.10 -2.30 -13.01
CA PHE A 80 -15.11 -1.38 -13.58
C PHE A 80 -14.47 -2.00 -14.82
N ASN A 81 -14.44 -1.25 -15.94
CA ASN A 81 -14.09 -1.78 -17.26
C ASN A 81 -12.58 -1.91 -17.55
N PHE A 82 -11.72 -1.43 -16.63
CA PHE A 82 -10.27 -1.51 -16.78
C PHE A 82 -9.69 -2.40 -15.70
N ARG A 83 -8.43 -2.82 -15.87
CA ARG A 83 -7.72 -3.60 -14.86
C ARG A 83 -7.62 -2.85 -13.53
N ALA A 84 -7.94 -3.56 -12.45
CA ALA A 84 -7.81 -3.03 -11.10
C ALA A 84 -7.54 -4.14 -10.09
N GLU A 85 -6.74 -3.85 -9.11
CA GLU A 85 -6.47 -4.74 -7.98
C GLU A 85 -7.65 -4.73 -7.01
N LYS A 86 -8.23 -5.90 -6.71
CA LYS A 86 -9.29 -6.03 -5.70
C LYS A 86 -8.71 -5.80 -4.31
N LEU A 87 -9.36 -4.96 -3.50
CA LEU A 87 -8.92 -4.68 -2.13
C LEU A 87 -9.60 -5.58 -1.09
N TRP A 88 -10.76 -6.13 -1.40
CA TRP A 88 -11.45 -7.10 -0.55
C TRP A 88 -10.97 -8.52 -0.88
N LEU A 89 -10.08 -9.07 -0.06
CA LEU A 89 -9.50 -10.39 -0.25
C LEU A 89 -9.93 -11.35 0.87
N ASN A 90 -9.99 -12.65 0.55
CA ASN A 90 -10.14 -13.71 1.58
C ASN A 90 -8.88 -13.85 2.43
N LYS A 91 -7.70 -13.57 1.84
CA LYS A 91 -6.41 -13.53 2.55
C LYS A 91 -6.32 -12.25 3.39
N ASN A 92 -5.62 -12.33 4.53
CA ASN A 92 -5.49 -11.23 5.50
C ASN A 92 -4.48 -10.15 5.12
N ILE A 93 -3.82 -10.26 3.97
CA ILE A 93 -2.78 -9.31 3.55
C ILE A 93 -3.30 -7.88 3.40
N TYR A 94 -4.58 -7.70 3.07
CA TYR A 94 -5.26 -6.42 2.93
C TYR A 94 -6.28 -6.14 4.04
N ASP A 95 -6.15 -6.81 5.19
CA ASP A 95 -6.94 -6.43 6.37
C ASP A 95 -6.62 -5.00 6.82
N VAL A 96 -5.37 -4.57 6.59
CA VAL A 96 -4.91 -3.17 6.75
C VAL A 96 -3.98 -2.82 5.61
N ILE A 97 -4.24 -1.67 5.00
CA ILE A 97 -3.43 -1.05 3.94
C ILE A 97 -3.12 0.38 4.35
N ILE A 98 -1.87 0.78 4.32
CA ILE A 98 -1.48 2.19 4.38
C ILE A 98 -1.09 2.63 2.98
N VAL A 99 -1.82 3.58 2.43
CA VAL A 99 -1.57 4.13 1.09
C VAL A 99 -0.39 5.08 1.16
N ILE A 100 0.63 4.83 0.34
CA ILE A 100 1.81 5.68 0.18
C ILE A 100 1.55 6.64 -1.00
N ASN A 101 1.98 7.90 -0.87
CA ASN A 101 1.70 8.94 -1.88
C ASN A 101 2.55 8.84 -3.17
N PHE A 102 3.01 7.62 -3.50
CA PHE A 102 3.78 7.36 -4.72
C PHE A 102 2.93 7.60 -5.97
N ASN A 103 3.48 8.37 -6.93
CA ASN A 103 2.87 8.66 -8.23
C ASN A 103 1.42 9.18 -8.13
N MET A 104 1.15 10.12 -7.22
CA MET A 104 -0.21 10.63 -6.98
C MET A 104 -0.41 12.11 -7.33
N LYS A 105 0.66 12.90 -7.36
CA LYS A 105 0.59 14.34 -7.70
C LYS A 105 1.91 14.82 -8.33
N PRO A 106 1.94 14.94 -9.66
CA PRO A 106 0.95 14.47 -10.65
C PRO A 106 0.96 12.95 -10.78
N ILE A 107 -0.13 12.37 -11.30
CA ILE A 107 -0.15 10.96 -11.71
C ILE A 107 0.45 10.86 -13.11
N ILE A 108 1.54 10.10 -13.23
CA ILE A 108 2.20 9.83 -14.51
C ILE A 108 1.90 8.39 -14.91
N LYS A 109 1.27 8.22 -16.07
CA LYS A 109 0.91 6.89 -16.59
C LYS A 109 2.15 6.01 -16.79
N LYS A 110 2.01 4.70 -16.61
CA LYS A 110 3.09 3.69 -16.73
C LYS A 110 4.22 3.80 -15.69
N ARG A 111 4.22 4.78 -14.79
CA ARG A 111 5.25 4.97 -13.76
C ARG A 111 4.98 4.23 -12.45
N GLY A 112 4.05 3.29 -12.47
CA GLY A 112 3.69 2.45 -11.31
C GLY A 112 2.51 2.99 -10.52
N SER A 113 1.77 2.08 -9.92
CA SER A 113 0.55 2.32 -9.15
C SER A 113 0.48 1.42 -7.93
N ALA A 114 -0.53 1.62 -7.08
CA ALA A 114 -0.88 0.74 -5.97
C ALA A 114 0.31 0.39 -5.04
N ILE A 115 1.18 1.38 -4.71
CA ILE A 115 2.25 1.15 -3.75
C ILE A 115 1.72 1.36 -2.34
N PHE A 116 1.58 0.25 -1.63
CA PHE A 116 1.01 0.18 -0.28
C PHE A 116 2.03 -0.35 0.73
N LEU A 117 1.81 -0.02 1.99
CA LEU A 117 2.34 -0.77 3.12
C LEU A 117 1.20 -1.64 3.65
N HIS A 118 1.36 -2.98 3.64
CA HIS A 118 0.30 -3.92 4.01
C HIS A 118 0.81 -5.08 4.90
N ILE A 119 -0.06 -6.00 5.29
CA ILE A 119 0.32 -7.15 6.12
C ILE A 119 1.10 -8.17 5.27
N ALA A 120 2.24 -8.63 5.77
CA ALA A 120 3.08 -9.61 5.11
C ALA A 120 2.39 -10.97 4.98
N LYS A 121 2.66 -11.68 3.88
CA LYS A 121 2.34 -13.09 3.71
C LYS A 121 3.18 -13.94 4.68
N LYS A 122 2.78 -15.21 4.87
CA LYS A 122 3.57 -16.20 5.59
C LYS A 122 5.02 -16.19 5.06
N ASN A 123 5.99 -16.30 5.97
CA ASN A 123 7.42 -16.30 5.67
C ASN A 123 7.93 -15.04 4.91
N TYR A 124 7.21 -13.93 4.96
CA TYR A 124 7.61 -12.67 4.30
C TYR A 124 7.91 -12.85 2.82
N MET A 125 7.08 -13.61 2.11
CA MET A 125 7.19 -13.72 0.64
C MET A 125 7.21 -12.33 0.00
N SER A 126 8.01 -12.18 -1.07
CA SER A 126 8.15 -10.93 -1.81
C SER A 126 6.82 -10.41 -2.36
N THR A 127 6.75 -9.11 -2.63
CA THR A 127 5.59 -8.42 -3.20
C THR A 127 5.77 -8.11 -4.69
N ARG A 128 4.78 -7.48 -5.29
CA ARG A 128 4.87 -6.91 -6.66
C ARG A 128 5.36 -5.46 -6.68
N GLY A 129 5.85 -4.95 -5.55
CA GLY A 129 6.33 -3.56 -5.41
C GLY A 129 5.90 -2.89 -4.10
N CYS A 130 4.89 -3.41 -3.43
CA CYS A 130 4.45 -2.96 -2.12
C CYS A 130 5.50 -3.28 -1.04
N ILE A 131 5.35 -2.67 0.12
CA ILE A 131 6.09 -3.03 1.33
C ILE A 131 5.14 -3.82 2.23
N ALA A 132 5.61 -4.92 2.81
CA ALA A 132 4.78 -5.71 3.72
C ALA A 132 5.49 -5.98 5.04
N ILE A 133 4.76 -5.86 6.16
CA ILE A 133 5.25 -6.08 7.52
C ILE A 133 4.29 -6.98 8.31
N SER A 134 4.76 -7.55 9.41
CA SER A 134 3.90 -8.38 10.27
C SER A 134 2.69 -7.61 10.80
N LYS A 135 1.60 -8.32 11.09
CA LYS A 135 0.39 -7.73 11.72
C LYS A 135 0.71 -7.03 13.05
N LYS A 136 1.64 -7.59 13.85
CA LYS A 136 2.13 -6.97 15.10
C LYS A 136 2.78 -5.61 14.83
N ASN A 137 3.70 -5.54 13.87
CA ASN A 137 4.39 -4.31 13.51
C ASN A 137 3.46 -3.30 12.81
N MET A 138 2.48 -3.77 12.05
CA MET A 138 1.44 -2.91 11.49
C MET A 138 0.65 -2.19 12.59
N LYS A 139 0.20 -2.91 13.63
CA LYS A 139 -0.49 -2.30 14.79
C LYS A 139 0.36 -1.25 15.50
N LEU A 140 1.67 -1.54 15.71
CA LEU A 140 2.61 -0.59 16.30
C LEU A 140 2.73 0.67 15.44
N LEU A 141 2.89 0.51 14.13
CA LEU A 141 3.13 1.61 13.21
C LEU A 141 1.92 2.55 13.09
N ILE A 142 0.72 2.01 12.88
CA ILE A 142 -0.51 2.81 12.66
C ILE A 142 -0.90 3.68 13.84
N SER A 143 -0.52 3.33 15.06
CA SER A 143 -0.79 4.12 16.26
C SER A 143 0.13 5.34 16.40
N LYS A 144 1.24 5.38 15.66
CA LYS A 144 2.33 6.36 15.81
C LYS A 144 2.52 7.27 14.60
N ILE A 145 2.12 6.81 13.40
CA ILE A 145 2.28 7.59 12.16
C ILE A 145 1.10 8.52 11.89
N ASP A 146 1.40 9.59 11.15
CA ASP A 146 0.44 10.57 10.64
C ASP A 146 0.81 11.01 9.21
N ILE A 147 0.12 12.04 8.68
CA ILE A 147 0.36 12.59 7.34
C ILE A 147 1.71 13.33 7.20
N LYS A 148 2.35 13.72 8.31
CA LYS A 148 3.66 14.38 8.33
C LYS A 148 4.79 13.36 8.36
N THR A 149 4.52 12.13 8.78
CA THR A 149 5.51 11.06 8.86
C THR A 149 6.04 10.72 7.47
N LYS A 150 7.37 10.74 7.31
CA LYS A 150 8.06 10.39 6.07
C LYS A 150 8.47 8.93 6.07
N LEU A 151 8.29 8.27 4.92
CA LEU A 151 8.83 6.95 4.61
C LEU A 151 9.95 7.12 3.60
N LYS A 152 11.20 6.79 3.99
CA LYS A 152 12.36 6.80 3.10
C LYS A 152 12.68 5.37 2.66
N ILE A 153 12.84 5.17 1.36
CA ILE A 153 13.19 3.89 0.72
C ILE A 153 14.43 4.12 -0.12
N TYR A 154 15.51 3.35 0.13
CA TYR A 154 16.80 3.42 -0.56
C TYR A 154 17.50 2.06 -0.56
#